data_591fc7b41862a7d7f48957b1410874d6
#
_entry.id   591fc7b41862a7d7f48957b1410874d6
#
_cell.length_a   1.000
_cell.length_b   1.000
_cell.length_c   1.000
_cell.angle_alpha   90.00
_cell.angle_beta   90.00
_cell.angle_gamma   90.00
#
_symmetry.space_group_name_H-M   'P 1'
#
loop_
_entity.id
_entity.type
_entity.pdbx_description
1 polymer ?
#
loop_
_entity_poly.entity_id
_entity_poly.type
_entity_poly.pdbx_seq_one_letter_code
_entity_poly.pdbx_strand_id
1 'polypeptide(L)'
;MVVGFLGTNSIQISSKRILCPVSGFDSYGTISIEDNHISALSKREAATSSDALPDSAFVLPGIIDLHCHVGSHQSIYGVDPVRILKSGTTVACSQGDAGAATIDQYVAEVIAVAPLYVKLAINLSSIGESTEEGCFSLSEWIDVAACIDAIDRHRDSVWAVSVNTSHHACPELDPRSLLKAGLKVAAETGLPILYGMRRPEDWSLADQLALLRPGDVVTYCFRKTPHCIVENGRVLECVLDARVRGVLFDVGHGCGSFDFDVAESAVRCGFLPDTISTDLQTGHVTNNILHDLPLVMSKLRAVGMQELDIFRAVTETPAKIINEPKRGSLCAGSIADLTVLMESESACQLTDTNGNMRCGKVWTGRQLGS
;
A
#
# COMPACT_ATOMS: atom_id res chain seq x y z
N MET A 1 0.68 19.09 -21.54
CA MET A 1 -0.01 17.82 -21.87
C MET A 1 -0.58 17.99 -23.27
N VAL A 2 -0.02 17.33 -24.28
CA VAL A 2 -0.66 17.23 -25.58
C VAL A 2 -1.40 15.91 -25.57
N VAL A 3 -2.70 15.96 -25.25
CA VAL A 3 -3.64 14.90 -25.54
C VAL A 3 -4.03 15.08 -26.98
N GLY A 4 -3.47 14.29 -27.88
CA GLY A 4 -3.90 14.25 -29.28
C GLY A 4 -5.15 13.42 -29.38
N PHE A 5 -6.31 14.03 -29.61
CA PHE A 5 -7.55 13.31 -29.96
C PHE A 5 -7.50 12.88 -31.42
N LEU A 6 -7.28 11.61 -31.66
CA LEU A 6 -7.54 10.94 -32.93
C LEU A 6 -8.94 10.36 -32.83
N GLY A 7 -9.86 10.75 -33.71
CA GLY A 7 -11.29 10.47 -33.65
C GLY A 7 -11.66 9.07 -33.18
N THR A 8 -12.68 9.00 -32.32
CA THR A 8 -13.17 7.87 -31.50
C THR A 8 -12.24 7.47 -30.33
N ASN A 9 -12.46 8.09 -29.16
CA ASN A 9 -11.97 7.70 -27.81
C ASN A 9 -10.52 7.17 -27.65
N SER A 10 -9.58 7.52 -28.54
CA SER A 10 -8.17 7.14 -28.37
C SER A 10 -7.34 8.32 -27.86
N ILE A 11 -6.55 8.07 -26.82
CA ILE A 11 -5.66 9.05 -26.19
C ILE A 11 -4.23 8.57 -26.34
N GLN A 12 -3.31 9.47 -26.67
CA GLN A 12 -1.88 9.20 -26.64
C GLN A 12 -1.16 10.08 -25.63
N ILE A 13 -0.32 9.47 -24.82
CA ILE A 13 0.49 10.14 -23.81
C ILE A 13 1.96 9.83 -24.11
N SER A 14 2.74 10.88 -24.39
CA SER A 14 4.18 10.76 -24.61
C SER A 14 4.96 11.35 -23.46
N SER A 15 6.06 10.70 -23.09
CA SER A 15 6.96 11.16 -22.04
C SER A 15 8.41 10.80 -22.35
N LYS A 16 9.35 11.62 -21.88
CA LYS A 16 10.79 11.37 -21.99
C LYS A 16 11.23 10.13 -21.23
N ARG A 17 10.50 9.74 -20.19
CA ARG A 17 10.67 8.48 -19.49
C ARG A 17 9.31 7.88 -19.16
N ILE A 18 9.06 6.71 -19.68
CA ILE A 18 7.96 5.84 -19.28
C ILE A 18 8.59 4.58 -18.71
N LEU A 19 8.12 4.16 -17.53
CA LEU A 19 8.63 2.99 -16.86
C LEU A 19 7.48 2.02 -16.54
N CYS A 20 7.62 0.76 -16.99
CA CYS A 20 6.70 -0.32 -16.66
C CYS A 20 7.50 -1.49 -16.09
N PRO A 21 7.45 -1.76 -14.78
CA PRO A 21 8.22 -2.85 -14.16
C PRO A 21 7.91 -4.22 -14.74
N VAL A 22 6.63 -4.46 -15.08
CA VAL A 22 6.16 -5.76 -15.62
C VAL A 22 6.82 -6.13 -16.94
N SER A 23 6.91 -5.17 -17.88
CA SER A 23 7.51 -5.40 -19.20
C SER A 23 9.00 -5.12 -19.26
N GLY A 24 9.58 -4.54 -18.20
CA GLY A 24 10.95 -4.03 -18.21
C GLY A 24 11.15 -2.80 -19.11
N PHE A 25 10.07 -2.11 -19.50
CA PHE A 25 10.17 -0.89 -20.28
C PHE A 25 10.64 0.27 -19.38
N ASP A 26 11.76 0.88 -19.72
CA ASP A 26 12.25 2.14 -19.14
C ASP A 26 12.90 2.94 -20.26
N SER A 27 12.11 3.79 -20.90
CA SER A 27 12.57 4.53 -22.07
C SER A 27 11.64 5.71 -22.38
N TYR A 28 12.11 6.57 -23.27
CA TYR A 28 11.26 7.49 -23.99
C TYR A 28 10.23 6.74 -24.83
N GLY A 29 8.95 7.13 -24.74
CA GLY A 29 7.91 6.38 -25.39
C GLY A 29 6.55 7.05 -25.46
N THR A 30 5.59 6.31 -25.98
CA THR A 30 4.17 6.70 -26.07
C THR A 30 3.30 5.56 -25.53
N ILE A 31 2.35 5.92 -24.70
CA ILE A 31 1.25 5.07 -24.24
C ILE A 31 0.03 5.41 -25.08
N SER A 32 -0.55 4.43 -25.73
CA SER A 32 -1.84 4.56 -26.43
C SER A 32 -2.95 3.96 -25.57
N ILE A 33 -4.06 4.68 -25.42
CA ILE A 33 -5.19 4.30 -24.57
C ILE A 33 -6.45 4.29 -25.47
N GLU A 34 -7.21 3.22 -25.38
CA GLU A 34 -8.51 3.05 -26.02
C GLU A 34 -9.49 2.47 -25.00
N ASP A 35 -10.69 3.05 -24.90
CA ASP A 35 -11.73 2.59 -23.98
C ASP A 35 -11.24 2.32 -22.54
N ASN A 36 -10.46 3.27 -22.01
CA ASN A 36 -9.85 3.22 -20.67
C ASN A 36 -8.88 2.04 -20.44
N HIS A 37 -8.35 1.44 -21.51
CA HIS A 37 -7.33 0.40 -21.44
C HIS A 37 -6.10 0.81 -22.25
N ILE A 38 -4.95 0.33 -21.82
CA ILE A 38 -3.71 0.46 -22.59
C ILE A 38 -3.84 -0.39 -23.86
N SER A 39 -3.83 0.25 -25.03
CA SER A 39 -3.83 -0.47 -26.32
C SER A 39 -2.41 -0.75 -26.81
N ALA A 40 -1.46 0.15 -26.53
CA ALA A 40 -0.05 -0.05 -26.87
C ALA A 40 0.90 0.74 -25.99
N LEU A 41 2.11 0.20 -25.77
CA LEU A 41 3.27 0.87 -25.22
C LEU A 41 4.39 0.78 -26.23
N SER A 42 4.85 1.91 -26.77
CA SER A 42 5.83 1.95 -27.85
C SER A 42 7.03 2.83 -27.49
N LYS A 43 8.24 2.36 -27.83
CA LYS A 43 9.48 3.14 -27.72
C LYS A 43 9.53 4.20 -28.83
N ARG A 44 10.08 5.38 -28.52
CA ARG A 44 10.38 6.43 -29.49
C ARG A 44 11.88 6.76 -29.49
N GLU A 45 12.39 7.22 -30.63
CA GLU A 45 13.82 7.49 -30.75
C GLU A 45 14.22 8.91 -30.34
N ALA A 46 13.30 9.88 -30.35
CA ALA A 46 13.55 11.25 -29.99
C ALA A 46 12.34 11.97 -29.38
N ALA A 47 12.61 12.92 -28.50
CA ALA A 47 11.64 13.86 -27.97
C ALA A 47 11.12 14.77 -29.10
N THR A 48 9.81 14.98 -29.17
CA THR A 48 9.24 16.06 -29.99
C THR A 48 8.98 17.26 -29.12
N SER A 49 8.99 18.47 -29.69
CA SER A 49 8.72 19.74 -28.97
C SER A 49 7.31 19.80 -28.33
N SER A 50 6.48 18.78 -28.55
CA SER A 50 5.15 18.65 -27.99
C SER A 50 5.07 17.78 -26.73
N ASP A 51 6.18 17.22 -26.24
CA ASP A 51 6.18 16.41 -25.03
C ASP A 51 6.12 17.32 -23.80
N ALA A 52 4.93 17.47 -23.24
CA ALA A 52 4.57 18.55 -22.31
C ALA A 52 4.90 18.26 -20.83
N LEU A 53 5.58 17.14 -20.51
CA LEU A 53 6.04 16.88 -19.16
C LEU A 53 7.45 17.46 -18.95
N PRO A 54 7.76 18.04 -17.77
CA PRO A 54 9.12 18.46 -17.43
C PRO A 54 10.12 17.30 -17.56
N ASP A 55 11.40 17.63 -17.77
CA ASP A 55 12.48 16.63 -17.90
C ASP A 55 12.66 15.77 -16.64
N SER A 56 12.26 16.30 -15.48
CA SER A 56 12.26 15.58 -14.20
C SER A 56 11.07 14.68 -14.00
N ALA A 57 10.09 14.67 -14.92
CA ALA A 57 8.86 13.88 -14.81
C ALA A 57 8.96 12.58 -15.60
N PHE A 58 8.36 11.54 -15.05
CA PHE A 58 8.22 10.25 -15.73
C PHE A 58 6.86 9.61 -15.42
N VAL A 59 6.44 8.69 -16.27
CA VAL A 59 5.14 8.02 -16.18
C VAL A 59 5.33 6.60 -15.72
N LEU A 60 4.52 6.19 -14.75
CA LEU A 60 4.40 4.83 -14.23
C LEU A 60 2.98 4.29 -14.45
N PRO A 61 2.77 2.96 -14.33
CA PRO A 61 1.45 2.45 -13.98
C PRO A 61 0.93 3.15 -12.74
N GLY A 62 -0.36 3.27 -12.61
CA GLY A 62 -0.97 3.82 -11.40
C GLY A 62 -0.43 3.14 -10.14
N ILE A 63 0.07 3.94 -9.20
CA ILE A 63 0.62 3.43 -7.94
C ILE A 63 -0.49 3.02 -6.99
N ILE A 64 -0.23 1.95 -6.24
CA ILE A 64 -1.15 1.26 -5.35
C ILE A 64 -0.64 1.37 -3.93
N ASP A 65 -1.43 1.98 -3.05
CA ASP A 65 -1.19 2.01 -1.61
C ASP A 65 -1.91 0.83 -0.96
N LEU A 66 -1.15 -0.21 -0.57
CA LEU A 66 -1.74 -1.45 -0.03
C LEU A 66 -2.30 -1.28 1.38
N HIS A 67 -1.90 -0.22 2.09
CA HIS A 67 -2.26 0.01 3.47
C HIS A 67 -2.37 1.52 3.74
N CYS A 68 -3.60 2.03 3.75
CA CYS A 68 -3.95 3.38 4.15
C CYS A 68 -5.35 3.37 4.77
N HIS A 69 -5.88 4.53 5.17
CA HIS A 69 -7.24 4.67 5.68
C HIS A 69 -8.05 5.56 4.77
N VAL A 70 -9.15 5.02 4.21
CA VAL A 70 -9.97 5.72 3.21
C VAL A 70 -11.38 5.99 3.75
N GLY A 71 -11.85 7.24 3.60
CA GLY A 71 -13.20 7.64 4.03
C GLY A 71 -13.20 8.48 5.31
N SER A 72 -13.46 9.77 5.18
CA SER A 72 -13.26 10.78 6.23
C SER A 72 -14.15 10.64 7.46
N HIS A 73 -15.20 9.80 7.42
CA HIS A 73 -16.23 9.76 8.48
C HIS A 73 -16.63 8.35 8.91
N GLN A 74 -16.09 7.30 8.29
CA GLN A 74 -16.46 5.91 8.54
C GLN A 74 -15.53 5.21 9.54
N SER A 75 -14.35 5.78 9.75
CA SER A 75 -13.41 5.36 10.81
C SER A 75 -12.76 6.59 11.43
N ILE A 76 -12.14 6.40 12.60
CA ILE A 76 -11.41 7.48 13.27
C ILE A 76 -10.10 7.86 12.55
N TYR A 77 -9.63 7.00 11.65
CA TYR A 77 -8.39 7.18 10.88
C TYR A 77 -8.61 7.63 9.43
N GLY A 78 -9.84 7.57 8.94
CA GLY A 78 -10.17 7.75 7.53
C GLY A 78 -9.78 9.11 6.94
N VAL A 79 -9.26 9.10 5.72
CA VAL A 79 -8.80 10.29 4.97
C VAL A 79 -9.63 10.43 3.69
N ASP A 80 -9.88 11.67 3.28
CA ASP A 80 -10.56 11.99 2.02
C ASP A 80 -9.84 11.32 0.82
N PRO A 81 -10.54 10.45 0.06
CA PRO A 81 -9.97 9.77 -1.10
C PRO A 81 -9.47 10.74 -2.19
N VAL A 82 -10.02 11.94 -2.31
CA VAL A 82 -9.52 12.98 -3.22
C VAL A 82 -8.09 13.38 -2.88
N ARG A 83 -7.71 13.43 -1.60
CA ARG A 83 -6.35 13.73 -1.18
C ARG A 83 -5.37 12.63 -1.63
N ILE A 84 -5.77 11.37 -1.48
CA ILE A 84 -4.98 10.20 -1.89
C ILE A 84 -4.75 10.25 -3.42
N LEU A 85 -5.80 10.46 -4.18
CA LEU A 85 -5.73 10.55 -5.63
C LEU A 85 -4.83 11.70 -6.11
N LYS A 86 -4.90 12.86 -5.47
CA LYS A 86 -4.08 14.04 -5.84
C LYS A 86 -2.59 13.80 -5.69
N SER A 87 -2.16 12.88 -4.84
CA SER A 87 -0.75 12.47 -4.70
C SER A 87 -0.28 11.46 -5.77
N GLY A 88 -1.16 11.09 -6.70
CA GLY A 88 -0.85 10.15 -7.77
C GLY A 88 -1.21 8.69 -7.47
N THR A 89 -1.71 8.38 -6.28
CA THR A 89 -2.17 7.04 -5.91
C THR A 89 -3.52 6.78 -6.58
N THR A 90 -3.60 5.76 -7.43
CA THR A 90 -4.81 5.43 -8.20
C THR A 90 -5.61 4.29 -7.59
N VAL A 91 -4.97 3.49 -6.75
CA VAL A 91 -5.59 2.42 -5.97
C VAL A 91 -5.22 2.57 -4.50
N ALA A 92 -6.21 2.55 -3.63
CA ALA A 92 -6.03 2.63 -2.19
C ALA A 92 -6.70 1.43 -1.50
N CYS A 93 -5.93 0.71 -0.68
CA CYS A 93 -6.44 -0.40 0.10
C CYS A 93 -6.61 0.05 1.55
N SER A 94 -7.87 0.17 1.95
CA SER A 94 -8.24 0.57 3.31
C SER A 94 -7.92 -0.55 4.29
N GLN A 95 -7.28 -0.21 5.40
CA GLN A 95 -6.87 -1.15 6.43
C GLN A 95 -7.84 -1.11 7.60
N GLY A 96 -8.80 -2.03 7.61
CA GLY A 96 -9.64 -2.24 8.79
C GLY A 96 -10.67 -1.16 9.09
N ASP A 97 -10.90 -0.19 8.21
CA ASP A 97 -11.85 0.91 8.43
C ASP A 97 -13.29 0.44 8.60
N ALA A 98 -13.63 -0.77 8.10
CA ALA A 98 -14.92 -1.39 8.31
C ALA A 98 -14.78 -2.87 8.69
N GLY A 99 -15.74 -3.35 9.46
CA GLY A 99 -15.96 -4.74 9.83
C GLY A 99 -17.34 -5.24 9.42
N ALA A 100 -17.72 -6.44 9.87
CA ALA A 100 -18.96 -7.11 9.43
C ALA A 100 -20.24 -6.28 9.66
N ALA A 101 -20.29 -5.46 10.69
CA ALA A 101 -21.47 -4.63 11.00
C ALA A 101 -21.51 -3.30 10.20
N THR A 102 -20.39 -2.87 9.62
CA THR A 102 -20.25 -1.53 8.99
C THR A 102 -19.91 -1.58 7.50
N ILE A 103 -19.57 -2.77 6.96
CA ILE A 103 -19.11 -2.90 5.57
C ILE A 103 -20.15 -2.47 4.54
N ASP A 104 -21.44 -2.75 4.76
CA ASP A 104 -22.50 -2.40 3.79
C ASP A 104 -22.53 -0.87 3.59
N GLN A 105 -22.45 -0.11 4.70
CA GLN A 105 -22.36 1.35 4.65
C GLN A 105 -21.05 1.81 4.02
N TYR A 106 -19.92 1.20 4.41
CA TYR A 106 -18.61 1.54 3.86
C TYR A 106 -18.53 1.36 2.34
N VAL A 107 -19.08 0.27 1.82
CA VAL A 107 -19.15 0.02 0.39
C VAL A 107 -19.98 1.09 -0.31
N ALA A 108 -21.15 1.45 0.23
CA ALA A 108 -22.04 2.43 -0.37
C ALA A 108 -21.49 3.86 -0.32
N GLU A 109 -20.88 4.24 0.80
CA GLU A 109 -20.51 5.65 1.07
C GLU A 109 -19.03 5.96 0.76
N VAL A 110 -18.17 4.94 0.65
CA VAL A 110 -16.74 5.13 0.35
C VAL A 110 -16.37 4.45 -0.96
N ILE A 111 -16.48 3.13 -1.06
CA ILE A 111 -15.96 2.40 -2.22
C ILE A 111 -16.69 2.79 -3.51
N ALA A 112 -18.02 2.86 -3.49
CA ALA A 112 -18.84 3.13 -4.67
C ALA A 112 -18.71 4.57 -5.20
N VAL A 113 -18.29 5.52 -4.34
CA VAL A 113 -18.25 6.96 -4.69
C VAL A 113 -16.85 7.54 -4.80
N ALA A 114 -15.83 6.78 -4.40
CA ALA A 114 -14.44 7.24 -4.43
C ALA A 114 -13.98 7.55 -5.87
N PRO A 115 -13.21 8.63 -6.09
CA PRO A 115 -12.68 8.98 -7.41
C PRO A 115 -11.47 8.11 -7.83
N LEU A 116 -11.03 7.18 -6.98
CA LEU A 116 -9.98 6.20 -7.22
C LEU A 116 -10.51 4.80 -6.90
N TYR A 117 -9.77 3.77 -7.31
CA TYR A 117 -10.17 2.39 -7.00
C TYR A 117 -9.85 2.06 -5.53
N VAL A 118 -10.86 1.64 -4.76
CA VAL A 118 -10.71 1.33 -3.34
C VAL A 118 -11.02 -0.14 -3.08
N LYS A 119 -10.15 -0.80 -2.31
CA LYS A 119 -10.42 -2.13 -1.70
C LYS A 119 -10.30 -2.06 -0.19
N LEU A 120 -10.87 -3.01 0.50
CA LEU A 120 -10.88 -3.11 1.96
C LEU A 120 -10.16 -4.38 2.41
N ALA A 121 -9.19 -4.27 3.33
CA ALA A 121 -8.87 -5.34 4.25
C ALA A 121 -9.91 -5.28 5.38
N ILE A 122 -10.92 -6.15 5.34
CA ILE A 122 -12.02 -6.12 6.33
C ILE A 122 -11.48 -6.37 7.74
N ASN A 123 -11.88 -5.56 8.70
CA ASN A 123 -11.50 -5.77 10.09
C ASN A 123 -12.17 -7.02 10.64
N LEU A 124 -11.41 -7.87 11.35
CA LEU A 124 -11.99 -9.02 12.08
C LEU A 124 -12.95 -8.56 13.17
N SER A 125 -12.74 -7.35 13.74
CA SER A 125 -13.72 -6.69 14.57
C SER A 125 -14.91 -6.23 13.73
N SER A 126 -16.12 -6.56 14.17
CA SER A 126 -17.36 -6.23 13.46
C SER A 126 -17.58 -4.72 13.27
N ILE A 127 -17.01 -3.89 14.15
CA ILE A 127 -17.15 -2.43 14.13
C ILE A 127 -16.08 -1.71 13.29
N GLY A 128 -15.01 -2.40 12.86
CA GLY A 128 -13.86 -1.75 12.21
C GLY A 128 -13.06 -0.83 13.13
N GLU A 129 -12.27 0.07 12.56
CA GLU A 129 -11.47 1.10 13.27
C GLU A 129 -12.36 2.32 13.66
N SER A 130 -13.41 2.08 14.44
CA SER A 130 -14.43 3.10 14.78
C SER A 130 -14.32 3.64 16.21
N THR A 131 -13.36 3.18 17.01
CA THR A 131 -13.18 3.58 18.41
C THR A 131 -11.72 3.80 18.79
N GLU A 132 -11.45 4.80 19.63
CA GLU A 132 -10.11 5.09 20.17
C GLU A 132 -9.62 4.03 21.18
N GLU A 133 -10.54 3.25 21.75
CA GLU A 133 -10.25 2.20 22.73
C GLU A 133 -9.54 0.95 22.11
N GLY A 134 -9.41 0.94 20.77
CA GLY A 134 -8.87 -0.18 20.01
C GLY A 134 -9.97 -1.15 19.54
N CYS A 135 -9.92 -1.50 18.26
CA CYS A 135 -10.97 -2.30 17.60
C CYS A 135 -11.12 -3.72 18.14
N PHE A 136 -10.14 -4.22 18.91
CA PHE A 136 -10.14 -5.53 19.55
C PHE A 136 -10.15 -5.44 21.09
N SER A 137 -10.84 -4.45 21.66
CA SER A 137 -10.98 -4.31 23.12
C SER A 137 -12.03 -5.24 23.71
N LEU A 138 -13.08 -5.55 22.95
CA LEU A 138 -14.18 -6.39 23.42
C LEU A 138 -14.33 -7.66 22.58
N SER A 139 -14.47 -8.80 23.24
CA SER A 139 -14.64 -10.10 22.58
C SER A 139 -15.94 -10.21 21.80
N GLU A 140 -16.97 -9.47 22.18
CA GLU A 140 -18.28 -9.44 21.50
C GLU A 140 -18.22 -8.81 20.10
N TRP A 141 -17.15 -8.04 19.80
CA TRP A 141 -16.93 -7.52 18.46
C TRP A 141 -16.29 -8.53 17.50
N ILE A 142 -15.86 -9.71 18.01
CA ILE A 142 -15.22 -10.74 17.20
C ILE A 142 -16.24 -11.80 16.81
N ASP A 143 -16.80 -11.65 15.61
CA ASP A 143 -17.75 -12.63 15.06
C ASP A 143 -17.21 -13.19 13.73
N VAL A 144 -16.62 -14.38 13.83
CA VAL A 144 -16.02 -15.09 12.68
C VAL A 144 -17.06 -15.40 11.60
N ALA A 145 -18.28 -15.80 12.00
CA ALA A 145 -19.32 -16.15 11.04
C ALA A 145 -19.84 -14.91 10.30
N ALA A 146 -20.13 -13.85 11.04
CA ALA A 146 -20.55 -12.58 10.44
C ALA A 146 -19.46 -11.99 9.53
N CYS A 147 -18.17 -12.14 9.88
CA CYS A 147 -17.07 -11.67 9.03
C CYS A 147 -16.99 -12.47 7.72
N ILE A 148 -17.17 -13.78 7.73
CA ILE A 148 -17.23 -14.64 6.54
C ILE A 148 -18.41 -14.21 5.66
N ASP A 149 -19.62 -14.11 6.23
CA ASP A 149 -20.83 -13.70 5.50
C ASP A 149 -20.67 -12.30 4.86
N ALA A 150 -20.03 -11.36 5.55
CA ALA A 150 -19.74 -10.02 5.04
C ALA A 150 -18.77 -10.06 3.87
N ILE A 151 -17.72 -10.87 3.94
CA ILE A 151 -16.77 -11.08 2.85
C ILE A 151 -17.48 -11.68 1.63
N ASP A 152 -18.33 -12.68 1.81
CA ASP A 152 -19.04 -13.34 0.70
C ASP A 152 -20.01 -12.37 -0.02
N ARG A 153 -20.68 -11.48 0.74
CA ARG A 153 -21.53 -10.44 0.16
C ARG A 153 -20.76 -9.36 -0.62
N HIS A 154 -19.53 -9.07 -0.20
CA HIS A 154 -18.72 -7.98 -0.76
C HIS A 154 -17.39 -8.45 -1.34
N ARG A 155 -17.38 -9.64 -1.93
CA ARG A 155 -16.18 -10.33 -2.41
C ARG A 155 -15.27 -9.47 -3.30
N ASP A 156 -15.86 -8.68 -4.19
CA ASP A 156 -15.13 -7.83 -5.12
C ASP A 156 -14.48 -6.62 -4.44
N SER A 157 -14.98 -6.22 -3.27
CA SER A 157 -14.49 -5.07 -2.52
C SER A 157 -13.44 -5.45 -1.46
N VAL A 158 -13.40 -6.73 -1.04
CA VAL A 158 -12.52 -7.20 0.03
C VAL A 158 -11.35 -7.98 -0.54
N TRP A 159 -10.11 -7.63 -0.12
CA TRP A 159 -8.90 -8.31 -0.56
C TRP A 159 -8.20 -9.12 0.55
N ALA A 160 -8.41 -8.76 1.83
CA ALA A 160 -7.76 -9.40 2.99
C ALA A 160 -8.63 -9.31 4.24
N VAL A 161 -8.25 -10.06 5.28
CA VAL A 161 -8.75 -9.90 6.65
C VAL A 161 -7.70 -9.11 7.44
N SER A 162 -8.08 -7.96 8.01
CA SER A 162 -7.20 -7.16 8.88
C SER A 162 -7.22 -7.71 10.30
N VAL A 163 -6.03 -8.06 10.81
CA VAL A 163 -5.82 -8.54 12.18
C VAL A 163 -4.62 -7.83 12.78
N ASN A 164 -4.88 -6.73 13.48
CA ASN A 164 -3.84 -5.96 14.15
C ASN A 164 -3.77 -6.37 15.64
N THR A 165 -2.76 -7.17 16.01
CA THR A 165 -2.56 -7.62 17.39
C THR A 165 -1.69 -6.67 18.22
N SER A 166 -1.35 -5.48 17.69
CA SER A 166 -0.60 -4.48 18.45
C SER A 166 -1.32 -4.08 19.74
N HIS A 167 -0.57 -3.59 20.71
CA HIS A 167 -1.14 -3.22 22.01
C HIS A 167 -2.20 -2.11 21.91
N HIS A 168 -2.07 -1.27 20.89
CA HIS A 168 -3.03 -0.21 20.60
C HIS A 168 -4.37 -0.76 20.11
N ALA A 169 -4.36 -1.71 19.17
CA ALA A 169 -5.58 -2.27 18.60
C ALA A 169 -6.21 -3.38 19.46
N CYS A 170 -5.37 -4.14 20.20
CA CYS A 170 -5.74 -5.29 21.02
C CYS A 170 -5.16 -5.15 22.43
N PRO A 171 -5.68 -4.23 23.28
CA PRO A 171 -5.14 -3.99 24.61
C PRO A 171 -5.40 -5.13 25.57
N GLU A 172 -6.60 -5.71 25.58
CA GLU A 172 -7.10 -6.61 26.62
C GLU A 172 -7.25 -8.07 26.18
N LEU A 173 -7.57 -8.33 24.90
CA LEU A 173 -7.79 -9.68 24.41
C LEU A 173 -6.47 -10.43 24.20
N ASP A 174 -6.52 -11.77 24.31
CA ASP A 174 -5.39 -12.61 23.96
C ASP A 174 -5.07 -12.51 22.47
N PRO A 175 -3.91 -11.99 22.07
CA PRO A 175 -3.55 -11.79 20.68
C PRO A 175 -3.43 -13.10 19.88
N ARG A 176 -3.14 -14.23 20.57
CA ARG A 176 -3.05 -15.57 19.95
C ARG A 176 -4.39 -16.06 19.52
N SER A 177 -5.41 -15.87 20.37
CA SER A 177 -6.80 -16.23 20.06
C SER A 177 -7.36 -15.37 18.95
N LEU A 178 -7.02 -14.08 18.94
CA LEU A 178 -7.41 -13.14 17.90
C LEU A 178 -6.82 -13.55 16.54
N LEU A 179 -5.52 -13.82 16.47
CA LEU A 179 -4.89 -14.27 15.21
C LEU A 179 -5.48 -15.58 14.73
N LYS A 180 -5.74 -16.55 15.63
CA LYS A 180 -6.40 -17.83 15.26
C LYS A 180 -7.80 -17.61 14.68
N ALA A 181 -8.59 -16.67 15.22
CA ALA A 181 -9.90 -16.32 14.68
C ALA A 181 -9.77 -15.72 13.27
N GLY A 182 -8.83 -14.80 13.05
CA GLY A 182 -8.55 -14.25 11.72
C GLY A 182 -8.09 -15.30 10.72
N LEU A 183 -7.20 -16.22 11.14
CA LEU A 183 -6.75 -17.34 10.30
C LEU A 183 -7.90 -18.27 9.91
N LYS A 184 -8.90 -18.46 10.80
CA LYS A 184 -10.10 -19.23 10.47
C LYS A 184 -10.92 -18.54 9.38
N VAL A 185 -11.20 -17.24 9.51
CA VAL A 185 -11.89 -16.47 8.45
C VAL A 185 -11.11 -16.55 7.14
N ALA A 186 -9.81 -16.35 7.20
CA ALA A 186 -8.93 -16.36 6.02
C ALA A 186 -8.86 -17.74 5.33
N ALA A 187 -8.94 -18.84 6.09
CA ALA A 187 -9.01 -20.21 5.55
C ALA A 187 -10.34 -20.49 4.85
N GLU A 188 -11.47 -20.09 5.45
CA GLU A 188 -12.82 -20.32 4.90
C GLU A 188 -13.06 -19.46 3.65
N THR A 189 -12.53 -18.23 3.62
CA THR A 189 -12.74 -17.29 2.50
C THR A 189 -11.67 -17.38 1.41
N GLY A 190 -10.53 -18.03 1.69
CA GLY A 190 -9.37 -18.08 0.78
C GLY A 190 -8.62 -16.76 0.66
N LEU A 191 -8.89 -15.78 1.53
CA LEU A 191 -8.20 -14.48 1.54
C LEU A 191 -6.93 -14.54 2.37
N PRO A 192 -5.94 -13.64 2.11
CA PRO A 192 -4.81 -13.46 3.01
C PRO A 192 -5.21 -12.67 4.26
N ILE A 193 -4.32 -12.66 5.25
CA ILE A 193 -4.37 -11.76 6.39
C ILE A 193 -3.45 -10.57 6.13
N LEU A 194 -3.90 -9.36 6.48
CA LEU A 194 -3.04 -8.21 6.73
C LEU A 194 -2.79 -8.14 8.24
N TYR A 195 -1.56 -8.43 8.66
CA TYR A 195 -1.21 -8.68 10.05
C TYR A 195 -0.35 -7.58 10.66
N GLY A 196 -0.83 -6.99 11.76
CA GLY A 196 -0.07 -6.10 12.63
C GLY A 196 0.49 -6.85 13.84
N MET A 197 1.82 -6.81 14.03
CA MET A 197 2.54 -7.61 15.02
C MET A 197 2.35 -7.12 16.46
N ARG A 198 2.29 -8.08 17.39
CA ARG A 198 2.40 -7.87 18.83
C ARG A 198 3.87 -7.63 19.23
N ARG A 199 4.11 -6.87 20.30
CA ARG A 199 5.46 -6.69 20.87
C ARG A 199 6.03 -8.03 21.35
N PRO A 200 7.37 -8.24 21.21
CA PRO A 200 8.01 -9.52 21.51
C PRO A 200 7.92 -9.94 22.97
N GLU A 201 7.82 -9.00 23.93
CA GLU A 201 7.70 -9.25 25.35
C GLU A 201 6.43 -10.00 25.74
N ASP A 202 5.33 -9.78 24.97
CA ASP A 202 4.05 -10.47 25.20
C ASP A 202 3.98 -11.80 24.44
N TRP A 203 4.60 -11.83 23.25
CA TRP A 203 4.53 -12.98 22.34
C TRP A 203 5.70 -12.92 21.36
N SER A 204 6.57 -13.95 21.38
CA SER A 204 7.77 -13.94 20.54
C SER A 204 7.43 -13.72 19.06
N LEU A 205 8.26 -12.94 18.34
CA LEU A 205 8.06 -12.68 16.93
C LEU A 205 8.10 -13.98 16.10
N ALA A 206 8.98 -14.93 16.50
CA ALA A 206 9.07 -16.23 15.84
C ALA A 206 7.75 -17.01 15.91
N ASP A 207 7.10 -17.04 17.08
CA ASP A 207 5.82 -17.74 17.24
C ASP A 207 4.68 -17.06 16.48
N GLN A 208 4.70 -15.72 16.43
CA GLN A 208 3.72 -14.97 15.63
C GLN A 208 3.85 -15.33 14.15
N LEU A 209 5.06 -15.21 13.61
CA LEU A 209 5.33 -15.45 12.21
C LEU A 209 5.12 -16.92 11.81
N ALA A 210 5.37 -17.88 12.72
CA ALA A 210 5.18 -19.31 12.48
C ALA A 210 3.71 -19.68 12.17
N LEU A 211 2.73 -18.88 12.62
CA LEU A 211 1.31 -19.10 12.36
C LEU A 211 0.86 -18.60 10.99
N LEU A 212 1.61 -17.70 10.38
CA LEU A 212 1.23 -17.08 9.11
C LEU A 212 1.46 -18.02 7.93
N ARG A 213 0.59 -17.91 6.93
CA ARG A 213 0.53 -18.74 5.74
C ARG A 213 1.23 -18.06 4.55
N PRO A 214 1.61 -18.79 3.51
CA PRO A 214 2.00 -18.18 2.24
C PRO A 214 0.92 -17.20 1.75
N GLY A 215 1.34 -15.99 1.37
CA GLY A 215 0.45 -14.92 0.92
C GLY A 215 -0.10 -14.01 2.01
N ASP A 216 -0.01 -14.38 3.30
CA ASP A 216 -0.32 -13.45 4.39
C ASP A 216 0.70 -12.31 4.41
N VAL A 217 0.26 -11.09 4.71
CA VAL A 217 1.07 -9.86 4.66
C VAL A 217 1.30 -9.33 6.07
N VAL A 218 2.56 -9.22 6.46
CA VAL A 218 2.98 -8.56 7.71
C VAL A 218 3.25 -7.10 7.43
N THR A 219 2.46 -6.20 8.00
CA THR A 219 2.69 -4.77 7.88
C THR A 219 3.57 -4.21 9.00
N TYR A 220 4.02 -2.95 8.86
CA TYR A 220 4.92 -2.28 9.79
C TYR A 220 6.32 -2.91 9.88
N CYS A 221 6.82 -3.48 8.79
CA CYS A 221 8.06 -4.26 8.83
C CYS A 221 9.30 -3.43 9.20
N PHE A 222 9.30 -2.12 9.00
CA PHE A 222 10.44 -1.26 9.34
C PHE A 222 10.23 -0.43 10.62
N ARG A 223 9.32 -0.86 11.49
CA ARG A 223 9.15 -0.29 12.82
C ARG A 223 10.34 -0.65 13.73
N LYS A 224 10.75 0.29 14.60
CA LYS A 224 11.81 0.07 15.60
C LYS A 224 11.24 -0.40 16.94
N THR A 225 10.16 0.21 17.37
CA THR A 225 9.44 -0.10 18.60
C THR A 225 7.94 -0.12 18.33
N PRO A 226 7.15 -0.99 18.97
CA PRO A 226 7.49 -1.95 20.03
C PRO A 226 8.11 -3.26 19.54
N HIS A 227 8.19 -3.52 18.24
CA HIS A 227 8.84 -4.68 17.64
C HIS A 227 9.82 -4.23 16.55
N CYS A 228 10.84 -5.03 16.30
CA CYS A 228 11.82 -4.77 15.26
C CYS A 228 12.22 -6.09 14.58
N ILE A 229 12.32 -6.07 13.25
CA ILE A 229 12.77 -7.24 12.48
C ILE A 229 14.29 -7.32 12.34
N VAL A 230 15.01 -6.33 12.88
CA VAL A 230 16.48 -6.22 12.81
C VAL A 230 17.06 -6.25 14.21
N GLU A 231 18.06 -7.08 14.41
CA GLU A 231 18.88 -7.11 15.63
C GLU A 231 20.35 -7.10 15.24
N ASN A 232 21.19 -6.29 15.92
CA ASN A 232 22.62 -6.17 15.66
C ASN A 232 22.96 -5.92 14.18
N GLY A 233 22.12 -5.12 13.48
CA GLY A 233 22.28 -4.76 12.07
C GLY A 233 21.99 -5.89 11.08
N ARG A 234 21.35 -6.98 11.52
CA ARG A 234 20.94 -8.13 10.70
C ARG A 234 19.45 -8.40 10.85
N VAL A 235 18.81 -8.84 9.78
CA VAL A 235 17.43 -9.31 9.82
C VAL A 235 17.35 -10.60 10.62
N LEU A 236 16.34 -10.70 11.48
CA LEU A 236 16.11 -11.87 12.33
C LEU A 236 15.86 -13.12 11.49
N GLU A 237 16.38 -14.27 11.91
CA GLU A 237 16.23 -15.54 11.19
C GLU A 237 14.77 -15.93 11.03
N CYS A 238 13.94 -15.76 12.05
CA CYS A 238 12.50 -16.06 11.99
C CYS A 238 11.76 -15.24 10.90
N VAL A 239 12.24 -14.03 10.58
CA VAL A 239 11.70 -13.18 9.51
C VAL A 239 12.11 -13.71 8.15
N LEU A 240 13.38 -14.12 8.00
CA LEU A 240 13.87 -14.75 6.77
C LEU A 240 13.15 -16.08 6.50
N ASP A 241 12.97 -16.90 7.53
CA ASP A 241 12.21 -18.16 7.44
C ASP A 241 10.75 -17.94 7.06
N ALA A 242 10.10 -16.92 7.63
CA ALA A 242 8.74 -16.56 7.25
C ALA A 242 8.65 -16.16 5.77
N ARG A 243 9.62 -15.37 5.28
CA ARG A 243 9.71 -15.00 3.86
C ARG A 243 9.90 -16.23 2.95
N VAL A 244 10.78 -17.16 3.33
CA VAL A 244 10.99 -18.41 2.57
C VAL A 244 9.71 -19.24 2.50
N ARG A 245 8.86 -19.21 3.53
CA ARG A 245 7.54 -19.85 3.50
C ARG A 245 6.51 -19.11 2.66
N GLY A 246 6.82 -17.92 2.16
CA GLY A 246 5.93 -17.11 1.31
C GLY A 246 5.10 -16.07 2.06
N VAL A 247 5.43 -15.75 3.31
CA VAL A 247 4.88 -14.59 4.03
C VAL A 247 5.45 -13.32 3.40
N LEU A 248 4.60 -12.34 3.14
CA LEU A 248 4.94 -11.07 2.51
C LEU A 248 5.10 -9.98 3.58
N PHE A 249 5.90 -8.95 3.26
CA PHE A 249 6.21 -7.87 4.18
C PHE A 249 5.90 -6.51 3.56
N ASP A 250 5.11 -5.73 4.28
CA ASP A 250 4.65 -4.40 3.89
C ASP A 250 5.23 -3.31 4.79
N VAL A 251 5.51 -2.13 4.24
CA VAL A 251 6.11 -1.03 5.01
C VAL A 251 5.16 -0.48 6.05
N GLY A 252 3.92 -0.11 5.70
CA GLY A 252 2.96 0.47 6.62
C GLY A 252 3.56 1.63 7.42
N HIS A 253 4.02 2.70 6.75
CA HIS A 253 4.85 3.75 7.36
C HIS A 253 4.21 4.41 8.59
N GLY A 254 2.94 4.83 8.48
CA GLY A 254 2.17 5.45 9.55
C GLY A 254 2.84 6.61 10.29
N CYS A 255 2.24 6.95 11.43
CA CYS A 255 2.77 7.99 12.31
C CYS A 255 3.94 7.50 13.19
N GLY A 256 4.14 6.19 13.36
CA GLY A 256 5.12 5.61 14.29
C GLY A 256 5.79 4.32 13.83
N SER A 257 5.67 3.94 12.55
CA SER A 257 6.03 2.59 12.11
C SER A 257 7.18 2.51 11.10
N PHE A 258 7.95 3.59 10.96
CA PHE A 258 9.09 3.60 10.04
C PHE A 258 10.33 4.21 10.69
N ASP A 259 11.42 3.46 10.70
CA ASP A 259 12.73 3.87 11.20
C ASP A 259 13.79 3.68 10.12
N PHE A 260 14.58 4.74 9.85
CA PHE A 260 15.61 4.70 8.81
C PHE A 260 16.71 3.69 9.09
N ASP A 261 17.13 3.53 10.36
CA ASP A 261 18.22 2.62 10.69
C ASP A 261 17.80 1.16 10.50
N VAL A 262 16.52 0.86 10.81
CA VAL A 262 15.93 -0.47 10.56
C VAL A 262 15.82 -0.73 9.08
N ALA A 263 15.23 0.20 8.30
CA ALA A 263 15.06 0.07 6.86
C ALA A 263 16.42 -0.07 6.13
N GLU A 264 17.41 0.77 6.47
CA GLU A 264 18.75 0.73 5.88
C GLU A 264 19.48 -0.58 6.20
N SER A 265 19.35 -1.07 7.43
CA SER A 265 19.93 -2.35 7.84
C SER A 265 19.30 -3.53 7.10
N ALA A 266 17.98 -3.53 6.94
CA ALA A 266 17.25 -4.55 6.21
C ALA A 266 17.64 -4.55 4.72
N VAL A 267 17.59 -3.38 4.06
CA VAL A 267 17.97 -3.22 2.65
C VAL A 267 19.41 -3.66 2.41
N ARG A 268 20.34 -3.27 3.26
CA ARG A 268 21.76 -3.69 3.20
C ARG A 268 21.92 -5.21 3.33
N CYS A 269 21.06 -5.88 4.07
CA CYS A 269 21.04 -7.33 4.19
C CYS A 269 20.32 -8.02 3.00
N GLY A 270 19.84 -7.28 2.01
CA GLY A 270 19.08 -7.80 0.88
C GLY A 270 17.61 -8.11 1.22
N PHE A 271 17.12 -7.67 2.38
CA PHE A 271 15.70 -7.81 2.74
C PHE A 271 14.94 -6.56 2.29
N LEU A 272 14.24 -6.69 1.16
CA LEU A 272 13.38 -5.63 0.63
C LEU A 272 11.92 -5.89 1.03
N PRO A 273 11.10 -4.87 1.29
CA PRO A 273 9.67 -5.08 1.49
C PRO A 273 9.03 -5.51 0.18
N ASP A 274 7.99 -6.34 0.26
CA ASP A 274 7.23 -6.77 -0.92
C ASP A 274 6.31 -5.64 -1.41
N THR A 275 5.79 -4.83 -0.46
CA THR A 275 4.99 -3.65 -0.76
C THR A 275 5.43 -2.44 0.06
N ILE A 276 5.23 -1.27 -0.53
CA ILE A 276 5.43 0.02 0.12
C ILE A 276 4.06 0.66 0.26
N SER A 277 3.68 0.98 1.50
CA SER A 277 2.39 1.57 1.83
C SER A 277 2.55 2.69 2.85
N THR A 278 1.55 3.55 2.92
CA THR A 278 1.66 4.77 3.72
C THR A 278 1.16 4.62 5.14
N ASP A 279 0.15 3.79 5.39
CA ASP A 279 -0.67 3.91 6.60
C ASP A 279 -1.11 5.37 6.81
N LEU A 280 -1.53 6.03 5.71
CA LEU A 280 -2.01 7.42 5.73
C LEU A 280 -3.32 7.48 6.50
N GLN A 281 -3.34 8.34 7.51
CA GLN A 281 -4.44 8.45 8.45
C GLN A 281 -4.72 9.91 8.83
N THR A 282 -5.88 10.16 9.44
CA THR A 282 -6.33 11.48 9.90
C THR A 282 -5.26 12.24 10.70
N GLY A 283 -4.45 11.54 11.51
CA GLY A 283 -3.36 12.16 12.28
C GLY A 283 -2.34 12.91 11.41
N HIS A 284 -2.05 12.45 10.20
CA HIS A 284 -1.18 13.18 9.26
C HIS A 284 -1.84 14.46 8.77
N VAL A 285 -3.16 14.40 8.51
CA VAL A 285 -3.93 15.53 7.98
C VAL A 285 -4.12 16.60 9.04
N THR A 286 -4.53 16.23 10.25
CA THR A 286 -4.81 17.17 11.36
C THR A 286 -3.53 17.87 11.84
N ASN A 287 -2.40 17.19 11.82
CA ASN A 287 -1.10 17.75 12.18
C ASN A 287 -0.38 18.42 10.99
N ASN A 288 -1.04 18.53 9.83
CA ASN A 288 -0.47 19.10 8.61
C ASN A 288 0.90 18.50 8.22
N ILE A 289 1.06 17.21 8.42
CA ILE A 289 2.26 16.45 8.05
C ILE A 289 2.14 16.07 6.59
N LEU A 290 3.13 16.46 5.78
CA LEU A 290 3.22 15.96 4.41
C LEU A 290 3.51 14.45 4.48
N HIS A 291 2.57 13.65 4.00
CA HIS A 291 2.68 12.21 3.99
C HIS A 291 1.84 11.65 2.84
N ASP A 292 2.50 10.97 1.93
CA ASP A 292 1.90 10.31 0.77
C ASP A 292 2.81 9.18 0.27
N LEU A 293 2.32 8.37 -0.65
CA LEU A 293 3.07 7.22 -1.16
C LEU A 293 4.37 7.62 -1.89
N PRO A 294 4.42 8.67 -2.76
CA PRO A 294 5.67 9.14 -3.37
C PRO A 294 6.73 9.55 -2.36
N LEU A 295 6.33 10.16 -1.23
CA LEU A 295 7.27 10.52 -0.16
C LEU A 295 7.83 9.28 0.54
N VAL A 296 7.00 8.27 0.83
CA VAL A 296 7.46 7.00 1.41
C VAL A 296 8.41 6.29 0.47
N MET A 297 8.08 6.22 -0.83
CA MET A 297 8.98 5.70 -1.87
C MET A 297 10.34 6.42 -1.88
N SER A 298 10.34 7.74 -1.72
CA SER A 298 11.57 8.56 -1.66
C SER A 298 12.43 8.22 -0.44
N LYS A 299 11.81 7.93 0.70
CA LYS A 299 12.50 7.47 1.93
C LYS A 299 13.16 6.11 1.71
N LEU A 300 12.49 5.18 1.02
CA LEU A 300 13.07 3.86 0.70
C LEU A 300 14.28 3.99 -0.26
N ARG A 301 14.21 4.91 -1.24
CA ARG A 301 15.36 5.22 -2.08
C ARG A 301 16.53 5.79 -1.27
N ALA A 302 16.26 6.67 -0.33
CA ALA A 302 17.30 7.27 0.51
C ALA A 302 18.04 6.26 1.40
N VAL A 303 17.45 5.12 1.73
CA VAL A 303 18.10 4.00 2.44
C VAL A 303 18.72 2.95 1.50
N GLY A 304 18.76 3.21 0.19
CA GLY A 304 19.50 2.40 -0.79
C GLY A 304 18.66 1.37 -1.57
N MET A 305 17.33 1.35 -1.42
CA MET A 305 16.47 0.52 -2.26
C MET A 305 16.51 1.01 -3.70
N GLN A 306 16.65 0.10 -4.67
CA GLN A 306 16.74 0.45 -6.09
C GLN A 306 15.38 0.91 -6.64
N GLU A 307 15.40 1.86 -7.58
CA GLU A 307 14.17 2.43 -8.17
C GLU A 307 13.22 1.36 -8.73
N LEU A 308 13.74 0.40 -9.45
CA LEU A 308 12.91 -0.66 -10.04
C LEU A 308 12.19 -1.50 -8.98
N ASP A 309 12.86 -1.80 -7.85
CA ASP A 309 12.27 -2.57 -6.75
C ASP A 309 11.21 -1.73 -6.02
N ILE A 310 11.45 -0.42 -5.84
CA ILE A 310 10.47 0.52 -5.29
C ILE A 310 9.22 0.55 -6.17
N PHE A 311 9.40 0.70 -7.50
CA PHE A 311 8.27 0.78 -8.42
C PHE A 311 7.48 -0.53 -8.50
N ARG A 312 8.15 -1.70 -8.43
CA ARG A 312 7.48 -2.99 -8.30
C ARG A 312 6.64 -3.08 -7.04
N ALA A 313 7.17 -2.61 -5.92
CA ALA A 313 6.52 -2.64 -4.61
C ALA A 313 5.30 -1.73 -4.49
N VAL A 314 5.08 -0.80 -5.43
CA VAL A 314 3.90 0.09 -5.48
C VAL A 314 3.04 -0.10 -6.73
N THR A 315 3.36 -1.05 -7.61
CA THR A 315 2.59 -1.30 -8.84
C THR A 315 2.27 -2.79 -9.01
N GLU A 316 3.17 -3.55 -9.58
CA GLU A 316 3.01 -4.96 -9.94
C GLU A 316 2.70 -5.85 -8.73
N THR A 317 3.46 -5.70 -7.66
CA THR A 317 3.36 -6.58 -6.50
C THR A 317 2.03 -6.38 -5.75
N PRO A 318 1.64 -5.16 -5.33
CA PRO A 318 0.35 -4.97 -4.68
C PRO A 318 -0.83 -5.32 -5.60
N ALA A 319 -0.76 -5.08 -6.92
CA ALA A 319 -1.80 -5.48 -7.86
C ALA A 319 -2.04 -7.00 -7.86
N LYS A 320 -0.96 -7.80 -7.78
CA LYS A 320 -1.05 -9.26 -7.65
C LYS A 320 -1.66 -9.68 -6.31
N ILE A 321 -1.23 -9.04 -5.21
CA ILE A 321 -1.72 -9.37 -3.86
C ILE A 321 -3.23 -9.13 -3.75
N ILE A 322 -3.74 -8.01 -4.28
CA ILE A 322 -5.17 -7.68 -4.24
C ILE A 322 -5.99 -8.35 -5.35
N ASN A 323 -5.36 -9.25 -6.13
CA ASN A 323 -5.98 -9.97 -7.25
C ASN A 323 -6.57 -9.03 -8.34
N GLU A 324 -5.81 -7.98 -8.70
CA GLU A 324 -6.17 -7.03 -9.77
C GLU A 324 -5.13 -7.06 -10.91
N PRO A 325 -5.01 -8.17 -11.67
CA PRO A 325 -3.92 -8.37 -12.63
C PRO A 325 -3.95 -7.41 -13.83
N LYS A 326 -5.06 -6.67 -14.03
CA LYS A 326 -5.16 -5.63 -15.06
C LYS A 326 -4.67 -4.27 -14.57
N ARG A 327 -4.25 -4.12 -13.31
CA ARG A 327 -3.69 -2.90 -12.74
C ARG A 327 -2.18 -3.04 -12.49
N GLY A 328 -1.50 -1.94 -12.19
CA GLY A 328 -0.06 -1.94 -11.90
C GLY A 328 0.84 -2.27 -13.09
N SER A 329 0.33 -2.14 -14.32
CA SER A 329 1.04 -2.45 -15.57
C SER A 329 0.67 -1.47 -16.69
N LEU A 330 1.58 -1.27 -17.66
CA LEU A 330 1.33 -0.57 -18.92
C LEU A 330 1.28 -1.54 -20.12
N CYS A 331 1.18 -2.83 -19.87
CA CYS A 331 1.02 -3.80 -20.95
C CYS A 331 -0.35 -3.65 -21.63
N ALA A 332 -0.44 -4.00 -22.91
CA ALA A 332 -1.71 -3.97 -23.64
C ALA A 332 -2.78 -4.79 -22.90
N GLY A 333 -3.99 -4.24 -22.80
CA GLY A 333 -5.13 -4.79 -22.07
C GLY A 333 -5.18 -4.42 -20.57
N SER A 334 -4.14 -3.76 -20.03
CA SER A 334 -4.20 -3.20 -18.68
C SER A 334 -5.12 -1.99 -18.60
N ILE A 335 -5.71 -1.73 -17.43
CA ILE A 335 -6.47 -0.51 -17.15
C ILE A 335 -5.52 0.68 -17.24
N ALA A 336 -5.98 1.77 -17.84
CA ALA A 336 -5.18 2.98 -18.07
C ALA A 336 -5.06 3.87 -16.81
N ASP A 337 -4.75 3.26 -15.67
CA ASP A 337 -4.36 3.98 -14.46
C ASP A 337 -2.91 4.41 -14.59
N LEU A 338 -2.66 5.71 -14.54
CA LEU A 338 -1.33 6.29 -14.74
C LEU A 338 -0.97 7.25 -13.62
N THR A 339 0.27 7.15 -13.16
CA THR A 339 0.88 8.11 -12.24
C THR A 339 2.03 8.85 -12.92
N VAL A 340 2.04 10.17 -12.82
CA VAL A 340 3.22 10.98 -13.12
C VAL A 340 3.96 11.25 -11.83
N LEU A 341 5.22 10.85 -11.78
CA LEU A 341 6.14 11.27 -10.73
C LEU A 341 7.05 12.38 -11.24
N MET A 342 7.33 13.34 -10.38
CA MET A 342 8.31 14.40 -10.61
C MET A 342 9.37 14.31 -9.53
N GLU A 343 10.64 14.34 -9.93
CA GLU A 343 11.75 14.35 -9.00
C GLU A 343 12.14 15.79 -8.65
N SER A 344 12.43 16.07 -7.37
CA SER A 344 12.95 17.36 -6.93
C SER A 344 14.31 17.66 -7.56
N GLU A 345 14.57 18.93 -7.88
CA GLU A 345 15.86 19.34 -8.46
C GLU A 345 17.02 19.07 -7.50
N SER A 346 16.82 19.36 -6.22
CA SER A 346 17.81 19.20 -5.16
C SER A 346 17.41 18.13 -4.18
N ALA A 347 18.41 17.53 -3.53
CA ALA A 347 18.17 16.65 -2.40
C ALA A 347 17.59 17.44 -1.22
N CYS A 348 16.64 16.85 -0.53
CA CYS A 348 15.97 17.38 0.64
C CYS A 348 16.25 16.51 1.87
N GLN A 349 16.02 17.07 3.04
CA GLN A 349 16.04 16.32 4.27
C GLN A 349 14.75 15.55 4.43
N LEU A 350 14.86 14.22 4.58
CA LEU A 350 13.78 13.28 4.84
C LEU A 350 13.86 12.86 6.30
N THR A 351 12.74 12.88 7.01
CA THR A 351 12.66 12.52 8.44
C THR A 351 11.79 11.28 8.60
N ASP A 352 12.21 10.33 9.43
CA ASP A 352 11.41 9.17 9.82
C ASP A 352 10.49 9.48 11.01
N THR A 353 9.80 8.43 11.53
CA THR A 353 8.87 8.60 12.65
C THR A 353 9.56 8.72 14.02
N ASN A 354 10.87 8.49 14.11
CA ASN A 354 11.69 8.63 15.30
C ASN A 354 12.58 9.88 15.29
N GLY A 355 12.48 10.73 14.25
CA GLY A 355 13.28 11.94 14.12
C GLY A 355 14.67 11.74 13.49
N ASN A 356 15.00 10.51 13.05
CA ASN A 356 16.22 10.29 12.28
C ASN A 356 16.08 10.91 10.89
N MET A 357 17.21 11.31 10.30
CA MET A 357 17.20 12.05 9.03
C MET A 357 18.09 11.39 8.00
N ARG A 358 17.63 11.44 6.74
CA ARG A 358 18.42 11.09 5.55
C ARG A 358 18.30 12.20 4.52
N CYS A 359 19.27 12.30 3.65
CA CYS A 359 19.25 13.26 2.54
C CYS A 359 18.96 12.49 1.25
N GLY A 360 17.98 12.95 0.48
CA GLY A 360 17.60 12.33 -0.76
C GLY A 360 16.73 13.24 -1.63
N LYS A 361 16.66 12.94 -2.93
CA LYS A 361 15.68 13.59 -3.80
C LYS A 361 14.29 13.04 -3.52
N VAL A 362 13.29 13.90 -3.61
CA VAL A 362 11.90 13.59 -3.31
C VAL A 362 11.11 13.43 -4.60
N TRP A 363 10.29 12.40 -4.67
CA TRP A 363 9.27 12.29 -5.67
C TRP A 363 7.97 12.92 -5.18
N THR A 364 7.33 13.68 -6.06
CA THR A 364 5.94 14.12 -5.91
C THR A 364 5.10 13.50 -7.00
N GLY A 365 3.91 13.03 -6.67
CA GLY A 365 3.05 12.34 -7.60
C GLY A 365 1.82 13.15 -7.98
N ARG A 366 1.26 12.85 -9.16
CA ARG A 366 -0.07 13.25 -9.58
C ARG A 366 -0.67 12.20 -10.50
N GLN A 367 -1.99 12.02 -10.45
CA GLN A 367 -2.68 11.23 -11.45
C GLN A 367 -2.69 11.96 -12.80
N LEU A 368 -2.49 11.23 -13.89
CA LEU A 368 -2.89 11.69 -15.21
C LEU A 368 -4.38 11.42 -15.34
N GLY A 369 -5.18 12.49 -15.45
CA GLY A 369 -6.62 12.39 -15.59
C GLY A 369 -7.04 11.58 -16.83
N SER A 370 -8.03 10.75 -16.60
CA SER A 370 -8.82 10.10 -17.64
C SER A 370 -9.69 11.12 -18.40
#